data_6f4c69c5a238cc40aa7017f53a323ac4
#
_entry.id   6f4c69c5a238cc40aa7017f53a323ac4
#
_cell.length_a   1.000
_cell.length_b   1.000
_cell.length_c   1.000
_cell.angle_alpha   90.00
_cell.angle_beta   90.00
_cell.angle_gamma   90.00
#
_symmetry.space_group_name_H-M   'P 1'
#
loop_
_entity.id
_entity.type
_entity.pdbx_description
1 polymer ?
#
loop_
_entity_poly.entity_id
_entity_poly.type
_entity_poly.pdbx_seq_one_letter_code
_entity_poly.pdbx_strand_id
1 'polypeptide(L)'
;YNLPVLSSAAAKPAVVHPVPGTQLPFEGGHNFRELGGYEADEGKHIKWGQIYRGIPTWKLTSEADRKLLDSLGLRLILDLRSEAEAAETPDYVPDGARLVRICGLCLENGKEVDFSPEDRENLLKGMPDEGRRMADAMYERMLFGNKAYKELFRALEAGETPVLFHCSAGKDRTGVAAILI
;
A
#
# COMPACT_ATOMS: atom_id res chain seq x y z
N TYR A 1 18.61 58.53 -24.01
CA TYR A 1 17.88 57.91 -22.91
C TYR A 1 17.88 56.41 -23.13
N ASN A 2 18.77 55.69 -22.43
CA ASN A 2 18.77 54.22 -22.39
C ASN A 2 17.81 53.73 -21.30
N LEU A 3 16.67 53.17 -21.71
CA LEU A 3 15.79 52.42 -20.80
C LEU A 3 16.36 51.05 -20.55
N PRO A 4 16.45 50.55 -19.33
CA PRO A 4 16.89 49.20 -19.05
C PRO A 4 15.80 48.21 -19.54
N VAL A 5 16.22 47.26 -20.35
CA VAL A 5 15.40 46.10 -20.75
C VAL A 5 15.19 45.26 -19.50
N LEU A 6 13.99 45.25 -18.96
CA LEU A 6 13.59 44.33 -17.91
C LEU A 6 13.58 42.91 -18.50
N SER A 7 14.58 42.12 -18.15
CA SER A 7 14.60 40.71 -18.41
C SER A 7 13.40 40.09 -17.69
N SER A 8 12.41 39.62 -18.44
CA SER A 8 11.34 38.79 -17.87
C SER A 8 11.98 37.46 -17.42
N ALA A 9 12.16 37.33 -16.13
CA ALA A 9 12.48 36.00 -15.56
C ALA A 9 11.34 35.07 -15.94
N ALA A 10 11.62 34.12 -16.83
CA ALA A 10 10.66 33.08 -17.18
C ALA A 10 10.25 32.39 -15.88
N ALA A 11 8.98 32.49 -15.53
CA ALA A 11 8.41 31.76 -14.38
C ALA A 11 8.72 30.28 -14.57
N LYS A 12 9.37 29.65 -13.57
CA LYS A 12 9.55 28.22 -13.58
C LYS A 12 8.18 27.58 -13.76
N PRO A 13 8.03 26.59 -14.68
CA PRO A 13 6.76 25.93 -14.84
C PRO A 13 6.30 25.40 -13.48
N ALA A 14 5.06 25.67 -13.11
CA ALA A 14 4.48 25.14 -11.90
C ALA A 14 4.58 23.61 -11.95
N VAL A 15 5.18 22.99 -10.94
CA VAL A 15 5.20 21.53 -10.81
C VAL A 15 3.75 21.12 -10.58
N VAL A 16 3.11 20.56 -11.60
CA VAL A 16 1.75 20.02 -11.48
C VAL A 16 1.89 18.68 -10.76
N HIS A 17 1.63 18.68 -9.47
CA HIS A 17 1.54 17.44 -8.71
C HIS A 17 0.30 16.66 -9.14
N PRO A 18 0.38 15.32 -9.26
CA PRO A 18 -0.79 14.50 -9.53
C PRO A 18 -1.82 14.66 -8.40
N VAL A 19 -3.08 14.41 -8.70
CA VAL A 19 -4.14 14.41 -7.68
C VAL A 19 -3.86 13.26 -6.70
N PRO A 20 -3.94 13.48 -5.37
CA PRO A 20 -3.75 12.42 -4.39
C PRO A 20 -4.62 11.19 -4.68
N GLY A 21 -4.04 10.00 -4.56
CA GLY A 21 -4.73 8.74 -4.84
C GLY A 21 -4.90 8.41 -6.33
N THR A 22 -4.34 9.18 -7.24
CA THR A 22 -4.33 8.83 -8.66
C THR A 22 -3.62 7.48 -8.86
N GLN A 23 -4.21 6.64 -9.71
CA GLN A 23 -3.64 5.34 -10.04
C GLN A 23 -2.35 5.50 -10.85
N LEU A 24 -1.31 4.77 -10.47
CA LEU A 24 -0.08 4.70 -11.23
C LEU A 24 -0.30 3.88 -12.51
N PRO A 25 0.38 4.22 -13.62
CA PRO A 25 0.11 3.67 -14.95
C PRO A 25 0.75 2.28 -15.17
N PHE A 26 0.55 1.36 -14.22
CA PHE A 26 0.93 -0.04 -14.41
C PHE A 26 -0.05 -0.77 -15.32
N GLU A 27 0.44 -1.54 -16.27
CA GLU A 27 -0.38 -2.33 -17.19
C GLU A 27 -1.03 -3.52 -16.48
N GLY A 28 -0.24 -4.28 -15.70
CA GLY A 28 -0.70 -5.42 -14.90
C GLY A 28 -1.18 -5.05 -13.50
N GLY A 29 -1.02 -3.80 -13.10
CA GLY A 29 -1.16 -3.32 -11.73
C GLY A 29 -2.40 -2.49 -11.46
N HIS A 30 -3.58 -3.09 -11.48
CA HIS A 30 -4.78 -2.39 -11.01
C HIS A 30 -4.63 -1.97 -9.55
N ASN A 31 -5.18 -0.80 -9.19
CA ASN A 31 -5.21 -0.30 -7.82
C ASN A 31 -3.84 0.08 -7.20
N PHE A 32 -2.80 0.23 -8.02
CA PHE A 32 -1.54 0.83 -7.58
C PHE A 32 -1.69 2.34 -7.45
N ARG A 33 -1.38 2.88 -6.26
CA ARG A 33 -1.54 4.31 -5.95
C ARG A 33 -0.42 4.79 -5.05
N GLU A 34 -0.10 6.07 -5.21
CA GLU A 34 0.73 6.81 -4.27
C GLU A 34 -0.17 7.53 -3.25
N LEU A 35 0.28 7.61 -2.00
CA LEU A 35 -0.43 8.33 -0.94
C LEU A 35 0.11 9.76 -0.71
N GLY A 36 1.05 10.21 -1.52
CA GLY A 36 1.53 11.59 -1.48
C GLY A 36 0.41 12.61 -1.72
N GLY A 37 0.54 13.79 -1.11
CA GLY A 37 -0.36 14.91 -1.29
C GLY A 37 -1.66 14.88 -0.49
N TYR A 38 -2.01 13.76 0.16
CA TYR A 38 -3.15 13.77 1.09
C TYR A 38 -2.89 14.73 2.25
N GLU A 39 -3.92 15.49 2.60
CA GLU A 39 -3.87 16.44 3.70
C GLU A 39 -3.84 15.70 5.04
N ALA A 40 -3.00 16.17 5.94
CA ALA A 40 -2.88 15.74 7.32
C ALA A 40 -3.16 16.93 8.24
N ASP A 41 -3.11 16.71 9.55
CA ASP A 41 -3.36 17.76 10.54
C ASP A 41 -2.40 18.97 10.36
N GLU A 42 -2.85 20.13 10.81
CA GLU A 42 -2.10 21.40 10.80
C GLU A 42 -1.66 21.86 9.39
N GLY A 43 -2.43 21.52 8.35
CA GLY A 43 -2.11 21.91 6.97
C GLY A 43 -0.89 21.21 6.39
N LYS A 44 -0.43 20.14 7.02
CA LYS A 44 0.63 19.27 6.50
C LYS A 44 0.06 18.34 5.42
N HIS A 45 0.94 17.77 4.64
CA HIS A 45 0.59 16.79 3.61
C HIS A 45 1.57 15.61 3.64
N ILE A 46 1.09 14.43 3.27
CA ILE A 46 1.96 13.27 3.05
C ILE A 46 2.93 13.61 1.91
N LYS A 47 4.22 13.39 2.14
CA LYS A 47 5.26 13.65 1.14
C LYS A 47 5.09 12.73 -0.06
N TRP A 48 5.23 13.30 -1.26
CA TRP A 48 5.25 12.53 -2.51
C TRP A 48 6.46 11.60 -2.58
N GLY A 49 6.29 10.47 -3.29
CA GLY A 49 7.36 9.51 -3.51
C GLY A 49 7.77 8.68 -2.30
N GLN A 50 6.93 8.59 -1.26
CA GLN A 50 7.29 7.92 -0.01
C GLN A 50 6.45 6.70 0.31
N ILE A 51 5.16 6.73 -0.01
CA ILE A 51 4.22 5.69 0.43
C ILE A 51 3.35 5.27 -0.75
N TYR A 52 3.43 3.98 -1.07
CA TYR A 52 2.69 3.35 -2.15
C TYR A 52 1.82 2.22 -1.63
N ARG A 53 0.67 2.04 -2.24
CA ARG A 53 -0.22 0.89 -2.00
C ARG A 53 -0.56 0.20 -3.31
N GLY A 54 -0.81 -1.12 -3.29
CA GLY A 54 -1.13 -1.81 -4.53
C GLY A 54 -1.59 -3.25 -4.36
N ILE A 55 -1.44 -3.97 -5.45
CA ILE A 55 -1.59 -5.43 -5.55
C ILE A 55 -0.21 -6.10 -5.51
N PRO A 56 -0.13 -7.44 -5.41
CA PRO A 56 1.14 -8.15 -5.40
C PRO A 56 1.98 -7.85 -6.65
N THR A 57 3.27 -7.68 -6.44
CA THR A 57 4.22 -7.27 -7.51
C THR A 57 4.48 -8.36 -8.53
N TRP A 58 4.19 -9.64 -8.22
CA TRP A 58 4.29 -10.73 -9.20
C TRP A 58 3.37 -10.53 -10.42
N LYS A 59 2.29 -9.74 -10.28
CA LYS A 59 1.38 -9.41 -11.39
C LYS A 59 1.99 -8.43 -12.40
N LEU A 60 3.06 -7.74 -12.03
CA LEU A 60 3.77 -6.80 -12.88
C LEU A 60 4.76 -7.55 -13.77
N THR A 61 4.26 -8.15 -14.84
CA THR A 61 5.04 -9.07 -15.69
C THR A 61 5.67 -8.40 -16.90
N SER A 62 5.14 -7.26 -17.36
CA SER A 62 5.69 -6.54 -18.50
C SER A 62 7.01 -5.85 -18.14
N GLU A 63 7.86 -5.65 -19.14
CA GLU A 63 9.12 -4.91 -18.96
C GLU A 63 8.84 -3.45 -18.55
N ALA A 64 7.78 -2.86 -19.09
CA ALA A 64 7.35 -1.51 -18.73
C ALA A 64 6.97 -1.40 -17.24
N ASP A 65 6.18 -2.35 -16.75
CA ASP A 65 5.79 -2.42 -15.34
C ASP A 65 6.99 -2.59 -14.41
N ARG A 66 7.90 -3.48 -14.77
CA ARG A 66 9.11 -3.71 -13.95
C ARG A 66 10.01 -2.48 -13.91
N LYS A 67 10.24 -1.83 -15.04
CA LYS A 67 11.00 -0.56 -15.10
C LYS A 67 10.32 0.54 -14.28
N LEU A 68 9.01 0.63 -14.34
CA LEU A 68 8.26 1.59 -13.52
C LEU A 68 8.40 1.28 -12.03
N LEU A 69 8.24 0.01 -11.62
CA LEU A 69 8.41 -0.40 -10.23
C LEU A 69 9.83 -0.12 -9.73
N ASP A 70 10.85 -0.46 -10.51
CA ASP A 70 12.25 -0.20 -10.18
C ASP A 70 12.52 1.30 -10.02
N SER A 71 11.87 2.14 -10.84
CA SER A 71 12.02 3.61 -10.77
C SER A 71 11.44 4.24 -9.49
N LEU A 72 10.56 3.53 -8.77
CA LEU A 72 10.03 4.00 -7.48
C LEU A 72 11.09 3.98 -6.37
N GLY A 73 12.20 3.27 -6.55
CA GLY A 73 13.31 3.20 -5.61
C GLY A 73 12.89 2.64 -4.25
N LEU A 74 12.02 1.65 -4.24
CA LEU A 74 11.46 1.06 -3.02
C LEU A 74 12.56 0.54 -2.10
N ARG A 75 12.42 0.79 -0.80
CA ARG A 75 13.27 0.23 0.25
C ARG A 75 12.59 -0.92 0.99
N LEU A 76 11.27 -0.88 1.07
CA LEU A 76 10.47 -1.89 1.74
C LEU A 76 9.26 -2.24 0.89
N ILE A 77 9.01 -3.54 0.72
CA ILE A 77 7.72 -4.10 0.32
C ILE A 77 7.14 -4.84 1.52
N LEU A 78 5.98 -4.42 1.99
CA LEU A 78 5.24 -5.07 3.06
C LEU A 78 4.08 -5.86 2.46
N ASP A 79 4.23 -7.18 2.42
CA ASP A 79 3.21 -8.11 1.95
C ASP A 79 2.27 -8.49 3.10
N LEU A 80 1.00 -8.11 2.98
CA LEU A 80 -0.05 -8.34 3.96
C LEU A 80 -0.80 -9.66 3.75
N ARG A 81 -0.36 -10.50 2.81
CA ARG A 81 -0.96 -11.81 2.51
C ARG A 81 -0.60 -12.85 3.57
N SER A 82 -1.38 -13.93 3.60
CA SER A 82 -1.03 -15.11 4.38
C SER A 82 0.20 -15.83 3.79
N GLU A 83 0.80 -16.72 4.56
CA GLU A 83 1.90 -17.58 4.10
C GLU A 83 1.50 -18.37 2.86
N ALA A 84 0.31 -18.97 2.89
CA ALA A 84 -0.20 -19.78 1.78
C ALA A 84 -0.36 -18.95 0.50
N GLU A 85 -0.99 -17.76 0.59
CA GLU A 85 -1.15 -16.86 -0.56
C GLU A 85 0.21 -16.42 -1.15
N ALA A 86 1.18 -16.10 -0.30
CA ALA A 86 2.49 -15.62 -0.74
C ALA A 86 3.36 -16.74 -1.32
N ALA A 87 3.26 -17.96 -0.77
CA ALA A 87 3.99 -19.13 -1.27
C ALA A 87 3.50 -19.58 -2.65
N GLU A 88 2.19 -19.47 -2.90
CA GLU A 88 1.61 -19.79 -4.21
C GLU A 88 2.07 -18.83 -5.30
N THR A 89 2.19 -17.56 -4.96
CA THR A 89 2.53 -16.50 -5.92
C THR A 89 3.55 -15.53 -5.33
N PRO A 90 4.85 -15.88 -5.31
CA PRO A 90 5.90 -15.04 -4.75
C PRO A 90 6.04 -13.70 -5.47
N ASP A 91 6.28 -12.64 -4.73
CA ASP A 91 6.47 -11.30 -5.27
C ASP A 91 7.78 -11.13 -6.05
N TYR A 92 7.75 -10.28 -7.05
CA TYR A 92 8.95 -9.70 -7.62
C TYR A 92 9.47 -8.58 -6.69
N VAL A 93 10.75 -8.66 -6.34
CA VAL A 93 11.39 -7.69 -5.45
C VAL A 93 12.45 -6.92 -6.23
N PRO A 94 12.30 -5.60 -6.43
CA PRO A 94 13.31 -4.76 -7.05
C PRO A 94 14.64 -4.76 -6.27
N ASP A 95 15.74 -4.54 -7.00
CA ASP A 95 17.05 -4.39 -6.38
C ASP A 95 17.05 -3.26 -5.34
N GLY A 96 17.61 -3.54 -4.18
CA GLY A 96 17.69 -2.60 -3.05
C GLY A 96 16.44 -2.55 -2.15
N ALA A 97 15.34 -3.19 -2.54
CA ALA A 97 14.18 -3.36 -1.68
C ALA A 97 14.29 -4.63 -0.81
N ARG A 98 13.80 -4.57 0.41
CA ARG A 98 13.56 -5.78 1.22
C ARG A 98 12.09 -6.14 1.21
N LEU A 99 11.77 -7.42 1.16
CA LEU A 99 10.42 -7.93 1.31
C LEU A 99 10.20 -8.39 2.75
N VAL A 100 9.14 -7.90 3.36
CA VAL A 100 8.65 -8.37 4.67
C VAL A 100 7.23 -8.82 4.50
N ARG A 101 6.95 -10.07 4.85
CA ARG A 101 5.59 -10.62 4.87
C ARG A 101 5.09 -10.71 6.32
N ILE A 102 3.98 -10.08 6.58
CA ILE A 102 3.25 -10.20 7.84
C ILE A 102 1.76 -10.17 7.51
N CYS A 103 1.04 -11.25 7.79
CA CYS A 103 -0.37 -11.34 7.47
C CYS A 103 -1.19 -10.23 8.14
N GLY A 104 -1.94 -9.48 7.33
CA GLY A 104 -2.81 -8.39 7.78
C GLY A 104 -4.18 -8.85 8.31
N LEU A 105 -4.46 -10.16 8.32
CA LEU A 105 -5.70 -10.73 8.83
C LEU A 105 -5.44 -12.08 9.51
N CYS A 106 -5.59 -12.11 10.82
CA CYS A 106 -5.43 -13.33 11.62
C CYS A 106 -6.67 -13.59 12.49
N LEU A 107 -6.92 -14.84 12.83
CA LEU A 107 -7.87 -15.23 13.86
C LEU A 107 -7.33 -14.85 15.27
N GLU A 108 -8.17 -14.94 16.30
CA GLU A 108 -7.78 -14.65 17.70
C GLU A 108 -6.62 -15.49 18.21
N ASN A 109 -6.56 -16.75 17.76
CA ASN A 109 -5.46 -17.66 18.10
C ASN A 109 -4.16 -17.37 17.33
N GLY A 110 -4.14 -16.34 16.48
CA GLY A 110 -2.99 -15.96 15.66
C GLY A 110 -2.84 -16.72 14.35
N LYS A 111 -3.76 -17.66 14.03
CA LYS A 111 -3.76 -18.34 12.71
C LYS A 111 -4.02 -17.30 11.62
N GLU A 112 -3.21 -17.32 10.59
CA GLU A 112 -3.40 -16.48 9.40
C GLU A 112 -4.63 -16.95 8.62
N VAL A 113 -5.41 -16.02 8.10
CA VAL A 113 -6.62 -16.28 7.30
C VAL A 113 -6.24 -16.37 5.83
N ASP A 114 -6.46 -17.53 5.21
CA ASP A 114 -6.20 -17.79 3.79
C ASP A 114 -7.49 -17.79 2.93
N PHE A 115 -8.64 -17.44 3.54
CA PHE A 115 -9.96 -17.43 2.92
C PHE A 115 -10.47 -18.81 2.46
N SER A 116 -9.89 -19.90 2.93
CA SER A 116 -10.44 -21.25 2.78
C SER A 116 -11.86 -21.34 3.35
N PRO A 117 -12.67 -22.34 2.96
CA PRO A 117 -13.99 -22.55 3.56
C PRO A 117 -13.96 -22.67 5.08
N GLU A 118 -12.92 -23.33 5.63
CA GLU A 118 -12.71 -23.46 7.08
C GLU A 118 -12.44 -22.11 7.74
N ASP A 119 -11.59 -21.28 7.14
CA ASP A 119 -11.28 -19.95 7.69
C ASP A 119 -12.48 -19.01 7.62
N ARG A 120 -13.31 -19.12 6.57
CA ARG A 120 -14.56 -18.36 6.48
C ARG A 120 -15.54 -18.76 7.60
N GLU A 121 -15.70 -20.06 7.86
CA GLU A 121 -16.51 -20.55 8.97
C GLU A 121 -15.99 -20.06 10.32
N ASN A 122 -14.67 -20.12 10.54
CA ASN A 122 -14.05 -19.64 11.76
C ASN A 122 -14.17 -18.12 11.97
N LEU A 123 -14.16 -17.33 10.89
CA LEU A 123 -14.42 -15.89 10.96
C LEU A 123 -15.86 -15.59 11.37
N LEU A 124 -16.82 -16.41 10.96
CA LEU A 124 -18.25 -16.22 11.23
C LEU A 124 -18.71 -16.86 12.53
N LYS A 125 -17.89 -17.69 13.15
CA LYS A 125 -18.26 -18.45 14.35
C LYS A 125 -18.74 -17.54 15.48
N GLY A 126 -19.99 -17.75 15.90
CA GLY A 126 -20.62 -16.95 16.96
C GLY A 126 -21.33 -15.68 16.48
N MET A 127 -21.39 -15.42 15.19
CA MET A 127 -22.08 -14.26 14.63
C MET A 127 -23.47 -14.61 14.10
N PRO A 128 -24.52 -13.85 14.46
CA PRO A 128 -25.91 -14.20 14.12
C PRO A 128 -26.43 -13.60 12.81
N ASP A 129 -25.80 -13.46 11.72
CA ASP A 129 -26.34 -12.96 10.41
C ASP A 129 -25.26 -12.93 9.33
N GLU A 130 -25.22 -13.93 8.43
CA GLU A 130 -24.03 -14.37 7.75
C GLU A 130 -23.38 -13.41 6.74
N GLY A 131 -24.12 -12.58 6.06
CA GLY A 131 -23.58 -11.82 4.92
C GLY A 131 -22.91 -10.49 5.29
N ARG A 132 -23.53 -9.71 6.16
CA ARG A 132 -23.06 -8.38 6.55
C ARG A 132 -21.88 -8.44 7.52
N ARG A 133 -21.82 -9.48 8.29
CA ARG A 133 -20.91 -9.70 9.41
C ARG A 133 -19.57 -10.26 9.06
N MET A 134 -19.45 -10.94 7.90
CA MET A 134 -18.16 -11.37 7.40
C MET A 134 -17.23 -10.13 7.22
N ALA A 135 -17.76 -9.08 6.59
CA ALA A 135 -17.00 -7.85 6.40
C ALA A 135 -16.66 -7.20 7.74
N ASP A 136 -17.65 -7.04 8.63
CA ASP A 136 -17.45 -6.40 9.94
C ASP A 136 -16.42 -7.16 10.78
N ALA A 137 -16.50 -8.49 10.86
CA ALA A 137 -15.55 -9.32 11.58
C ALA A 137 -14.13 -9.23 11.01
N MET A 138 -14.01 -9.21 9.68
CA MET A 138 -12.72 -9.05 9.02
C MET A 138 -12.08 -7.70 9.34
N TYR A 139 -12.84 -6.60 9.21
CA TYR A 139 -12.32 -5.26 9.45
C TYR A 139 -12.00 -5.04 10.92
N GLU A 140 -12.82 -5.52 11.86
CA GLU A 140 -12.54 -5.45 13.28
C GLU A 140 -11.21 -6.13 13.64
N ARG A 141 -10.97 -7.33 13.10
CA ARG A 141 -9.70 -8.05 13.31
C ARG A 141 -8.50 -7.41 12.65
N MET A 142 -8.69 -6.64 11.58
CA MET A 142 -7.61 -5.90 10.96
C MET A 142 -7.20 -4.66 11.77
N LEU A 143 -8.15 -3.96 12.40
CA LEU A 143 -7.92 -2.63 12.97
C LEU A 143 -7.04 -2.62 14.21
N PHE A 144 -7.21 -3.56 15.14
CA PHE A 144 -6.57 -3.48 16.45
C PHE A 144 -5.51 -4.54 16.67
N GLY A 145 -4.36 -4.12 17.26
CA GLY A 145 -3.30 -5.03 17.66
C GLY A 145 -2.54 -5.69 16.51
N ASN A 146 -2.81 -5.34 15.27
CA ASN A 146 -2.30 -5.97 14.07
C ASN A 146 -0.78 -5.76 13.91
N LYS A 147 -0.04 -6.86 13.87
CA LYS A 147 1.43 -6.84 13.77
C LYS A 147 1.92 -6.25 12.44
N ALA A 148 1.18 -6.47 11.35
CA ALA A 148 1.55 -5.95 10.03
C ALA A 148 1.53 -4.42 10.01
N TYR A 149 0.50 -3.81 10.58
CA TYR A 149 0.40 -2.36 10.62
C TYR A 149 1.38 -1.73 11.61
N LYS A 150 1.68 -2.41 12.72
CA LYS A 150 2.77 -1.98 13.62
C LYS A 150 4.12 -1.96 12.89
N GLU A 151 4.41 -2.97 12.07
CA GLU A 151 5.63 -2.99 11.25
C GLU A 151 5.65 -1.85 10.22
N LEU A 152 4.49 -1.56 9.58
CA LEU A 152 4.39 -0.43 8.67
C LEU A 152 4.75 0.89 9.36
N PHE A 153 4.16 1.17 10.50
CA PHE A 153 4.45 2.39 11.25
C PHE A 153 5.90 2.42 11.76
N ARG A 154 6.42 1.29 12.24
CA ARG A 154 7.84 1.20 12.60
C ARG A 154 8.77 1.56 11.43
N ALA A 155 8.47 1.06 10.24
CA ALA A 155 9.25 1.36 9.05
C ALA A 155 9.16 2.85 8.67
N LEU A 156 7.97 3.44 8.74
CA LEU A 156 7.78 4.87 8.48
C LEU A 156 8.54 5.75 9.49
N GLU A 157 8.46 5.43 10.77
CA GLU A 157 9.20 6.13 11.84
C GLU A 157 10.72 6.01 11.68
N ALA A 158 11.20 4.84 11.23
CA ALA A 158 12.61 4.60 10.93
C ALA A 158 13.10 5.25 9.62
N GLY A 159 12.20 5.88 8.83
CA GLY A 159 12.53 6.44 7.52
C GLY A 159 12.84 5.39 6.46
N GLU A 160 12.33 4.18 6.60
CA GLU A 160 12.45 3.10 5.60
C GLU A 160 11.50 3.34 4.42
N THR A 161 11.64 4.49 3.77
CA THR A 161 10.86 4.88 2.60
C THR A 161 11.75 5.04 1.38
N PRO A 162 11.21 4.91 0.14
CA PRO A 162 9.82 4.61 -0.20
C PRO A 162 9.37 3.21 0.21
N VAL A 163 8.13 3.09 0.70
CA VAL A 163 7.50 1.81 1.08
C VAL A 163 6.31 1.51 0.17
N LEU A 164 6.20 0.26 -0.25
CA LEU A 164 5.01 -0.30 -0.87
C LEU A 164 4.37 -1.30 0.09
N PHE A 165 3.08 -1.19 0.37
CA PHE A 165 2.34 -2.24 1.04
C PHE A 165 1.18 -2.74 0.17
N HIS A 166 0.93 -4.03 0.22
CA HIS A 166 -0.09 -4.67 -0.60
C HIS A 166 -0.70 -5.92 0.05
N CYS A 167 -1.80 -6.36 -0.51
CA CYS A 167 -2.38 -7.69 -0.27
C CYS A 167 -2.76 -8.31 -1.61
N SER A 168 -3.61 -9.31 -1.67
CA SER A 168 -3.97 -10.02 -2.91
C SER A 168 -4.71 -9.14 -3.93
N ALA A 169 -5.60 -8.25 -3.47
CA ALA A 169 -6.40 -7.34 -4.30
C ALA A 169 -6.07 -5.85 -4.11
N GLY A 170 -5.19 -5.51 -3.16
CA GLY A 170 -4.88 -4.13 -2.81
C GLY A 170 -6.08 -3.36 -2.24
N LYS A 171 -7.12 -4.06 -1.77
CA LYS A 171 -8.41 -3.47 -1.36
C LYS A 171 -8.56 -3.43 0.17
N ASP A 172 -8.81 -4.56 0.80
CA ASP A 172 -9.23 -4.62 2.21
C ASP A 172 -8.08 -4.45 3.20
N ARG A 173 -7.17 -5.41 3.34
CA ARG A 173 -5.97 -5.32 4.21
C ARG A 173 -5.14 -4.08 3.89
N THR A 174 -4.93 -3.83 2.61
CA THR A 174 -4.23 -2.64 2.10
C THR A 174 -5.03 -1.36 2.33
N GLY A 175 -6.35 -1.41 2.23
CA GLY A 175 -7.24 -0.27 2.48
C GLY A 175 -7.18 0.18 3.93
N VAL A 176 -7.25 -0.78 4.86
CA VAL A 176 -7.13 -0.49 6.30
C VAL A 176 -5.78 0.13 6.62
N ALA A 177 -4.68 -0.43 6.10
CA ALA A 177 -3.35 0.17 6.26
C ALA A 177 -3.29 1.63 5.78
N ALA A 178 -3.90 1.92 4.63
CA ALA A 178 -3.93 3.26 4.06
C ALA A 178 -4.80 4.26 4.84
N ILE A 179 -5.86 3.79 5.52
CA ILE A 179 -6.73 4.64 6.35
C ILE A 179 -6.04 5.00 7.68
N LEU A 180 -5.16 4.13 8.17
CA LEU A 180 -4.44 4.35 9.42
C LEU A 180 -3.27 5.34 9.29
N ILE A 181 -2.81 5.63 8.06
CA ILE A 181 -1.77 6.62 7.75
C ILE A 181 -2.37 8.02 7.68
#